data_19d58a21ba08e974b3e5b9f933db0f51
#
_entry.id   19d58a21ba08e974b3e5b9f933db0f51
#
_cell.length_a   1.000
_cell.length_b   1.000
_cell.length_c   1.000
_cell.angle_alpha   90.00
_cell.angle_beta   90.00
_cell.angle_gamma   90.00
#
_symmetry.space_group_name_H-M   'P 1'
#
loop_
_entity.id
_entity.type
_entity.pdbx_description
1 polymer ?
#
loop_
_entity_poly.entity_id
_entity_poly.type
_entity_poly.pdbx_seq_one_letter_code
_entity_poly.pdbx_strand_id
1 'polypeptide(L)'
;WFLIISKNGKIKALVPSIGLSAIESTFIKDIEVWQSPNPKDEGTSLLKKIIKTFPKNSNIGFELGMETYLRMSIKEFLKIKKDLQEYNFIDSTNIVWSLRKIKSDLEIKNIEKVCSITSKVFNNLINKISLGMSEREIATIFKKDLINNGVDYIMYLSCASGINGYNQIICNPSEKKLGDGDILIIDTGSTLNGYFCDFDRNFGFGNINQKTLDAYNKLWNATEKTLEI
;
A
#
# COMPACT_ATOMS: atom_id res chain seq x y z
N TRP A 1 -17.35 3.83 5.78
CA TRP A 1 -17.14 3.26 7.12
C TRP A 1 -16.40 4.28 7.97
N PHE A 2 -16.86 4.46 9.22
CA PHE A 2 -16.15 5.29 10.18
C PHE A 2 -15.86 4.46 11.42
N LEU A 3 -14.64 4.56 11.91
CA LEU A 3 -14.23 3.99 13.18
C LEU A 3 -13.95 5.14 14.14
N ILE A 4 -14.71 5.22 15.21
CA ILE A 4 -14.56 6.26 16.21
C ILE A 4 -13.89 5.65 17.44
N ILE A 5 -12.74 6.18 17.81
CA ILE A 5 -11.97 5.76 18.98
C ILE A 5 -11.95 6.92 19.96
N SER A 6 -12.58 6.75 21.11
CA SER A 6 -12.60 7.76 22.16
C SER A 6 -11.34 7.71 23.00
N LYS A 7 -10.97 8.83 23.64
CA LYS A 7 -9.80 8.92 24.53
C LYS A 7 -9.77 7.85 25.65
N ASN A 8 -10.95 7.36 26.07
CA ASN A 8 -11.08 6.32 27.10
C ASN A 8 -11.03 4.88 26.52
N GLY A 9 -10.64 4.71 25.25
CA GLY A 9 -10.50 3.42 24.59
C GLY A 9 -11.80 2.80 24.06
N LYS A 10 -12.95 3.45 24.18
CA LYS A 10 -14.19 2.95 23.58
C LYS A 10 -14.12 3.07 22.06
N ILE A 11 -14.48 1.98 21.39
CA ILE A 11 -14.48 1.88 19.93
C ILE A 11 -15.91 1.73 19.43
N LYS A 12 -16.32 2.56 18.50
CA LYS A 12 -17.62 2.48 17.80
C LYS A 12 -17.40 2.45 16.30
N ALA A 13 -18.04 1.52 15.62
CA ALA A 13 -18.07 1.48 14.15
C ALA A 13 -19.38 2.03 13.61
N LEU A 14 -19.30 2.87 12.59
CA LEU A 14 -20.44 3.27 11.77
C LEU A 14 -20.25 2.65 10.40
N VAL A 15 -21.21 1.85 9.96
CA VAL A 15 -21.08 1.05 8.75
C VAL A 15 -22.33 1.12 7.87
N PRO A 16 -22.19 0.98 6.54
CA PRO A 16 -23.36 0.80 5.67
C PRO A 16 -24.04 -0.54 5.94
N SER A 17 -25.36 -0.62 5.72
CA SER A 17 -26.13 -1.86 5.93
C SER A 17 -25.54 -3.06 5.18
N ILE A 18 -24.99 -2.86 3.99
CA ILE A 18 -24.31 -3.90 3.20
C ILE A 18 -22.99 -4.39 3.81
N GLY A 19 -22.41 -3.66 4.77
CA GLY A 19 -21.17 -4.00 5.43
C GLY A 19 -21.33 -4.60 6.83
N LEU A 20 -22.56 -4.75 7.32
CA LEU A 20 -22.84 -5.16 8.70
C LEU A 20 -22.23 -6.52 9.03
N SER A 21 -22.43 -7.54 8.21
CA SER A 21 -21.90 -8.88 8.46
C SER A 21 -20.36 -8.91 8.54
N ALA A 22 -19.69 -8.06 7.78
CA ALA A 22 -18.24 -7.99 7.80
C ALA A 22 -17.71 -7.41 9.12
N ILE A 23 -18.33 -6.36 9.67
CA ILE A 23 -17.89 -5.78 10.95
C ILE A 23 -18.26 -6.67 12.14
N GLU A 24 -19.39 -7.37 12.08
CA GLU A 24 -19.83 -8.31 13.14
C GLU A 24 -18.86 -9.47 13.33
N SER A 25 -18.11 -9.87 12.28
CA SER A 25 -17.07 -10.89 12.36
C SER A 25 -15.79 -10.41 13.10
N THR A 26 -15.70 -9.11 13.43
CA THR A 26 -14.56 -8.53 14.14
C THR A 26 -14.76 -8.49 15.66
N PHE A 27 -13.75 -8.01 16.37
CA PHE A 27 -13.85 -7.76 17.83
C PHE A 27 -14.70 -6.54 18.19
N ILE A 28 -15.09 -5.70 17.22
CA ILE A 28 -15.88 -4.48 17.46
C ILE A 28 -17.35 -4.86 17.67
N LYS A 29 -17.93 -4.45 18.79
CA LYS A 29 -19.32 -4.80 19.19
C LYS A 29 -20.26 -3.60 19.24
N ASP A 30 -19.75 -2.38 19.40
CA ASP A 30 -20.55 -1.15 19.37
C ASP A 30 -20.64 -0.67 17.90
N ILE A 31 -21.74 -1.04 17.25
CA ILE A 31 -21.94 -0.84 15.81
C ILE A 31 -23.22 -0.06 15.59
N GLU A 32 -23.16 1.01 14.81
CA GLU A 32 -24.33 1.70 14.26
C GLU A 32 -24.35 1.61 12.73
N VAL A 33 -25.53 1.51 12.16
CA VAL A 33 -25.73 1.21 10.74
C VAL A 33 -26.51 2.33 10.07
N TRP A 34 -26.07 2.74 8.87
CA TRP A 34 -26.92 3.53 7.97
C TRP A 34 -27.37 2.70 6.78
N GLN A 35 -28.53 3.07 6.22
CA GLN A 35 -29.06 2.40 5.04
C GLN A 35 -28.20 2.76 3.82
N SER A 36 -27.66 1.76 3.14
CA SER A 36 -26.84 1.91 1.92
C SER A 36 -27.29 0.88 0.86
N PRO A 37 -27.27 1.23 -0.44
CA PRO A 37 -26.78 2.51 -0.99
C PRO A 37 -27.73 3.69 -0.70
N ASN A 38 -27.15 4.85 -0.41
CA ASN A 38 -27.89 6.09 -0.23
C ASN A 38 -27.16 7.25 -0.93
N PRO A 39 -27.51 7.58 -2.18
CA PRO A 39 -26.80 8.62 -2.96
C PRO A 39 -26.80 10.02 -2.32
N LYS A 40 -27.71 10.28 -1.37
CA LYS A 40 -27.81 11.58 -0.69
C LYS A 40 -27.00 11.66 0.61
N ASP A 41 -26.71 10.50 1.23
CA ASP A 41 -26.01 10.46 2.51
C ASP A 41 -25.36 9.07 2.74
N GLU A 42 -24.10 8.96 2.51
CA GLU A 42 -23.29 7.75 2.78
C GLU A 42 -22.72 7.77 4.22
N GLY A 43 -23.61 7.98 5.21
CA GLY A 43 -23.31 7.87 6.62
C GLY A 43 -22.81 9.14 7.29
N THR A 44 -22.70 10.27 6.58
CA THR A 44 -22.22 11.54 7.15
C THR A 44 -23.19 12.13 8.16
N SER A 45 -24.51 11.94 7.98
CA SER A 45 -25.53 12.34 8.97
C SER A 45 -25.41 11.52 10.26
N LEU A 46 -25.17 10.20 10.15
CA LEU A 46 -24.93 9.34 11.29
C LEU A 46 -23.66 9.73 12.03
N LEU A 47 -22.57 9.97 11.31
CA LEU A 47 -21.31 10.47 11.89
C LEU A 47 -21.53 11.77 12.69
N LYS A 48 -22.24 12.74 12.10
CA LYS A 48 -22.56 14.01 12.78
C LYS A 48 -23.41 13.78 14.04
N LYS A 49 -24.40 12.88 13.99
CA LYS A 49 -25.20 12.51 15.15
C LYS A 49 -24.33 11.97 16.29
N ILE A 50 -23.39 11.09 15.97
CA ILE A 50 -22.51 10.52 16.99
C ILE A 50 -21.52 11.57 17.53
N ILE A 51 -20.93 12.41 16.68
CA ILE A 51 -20.06 13.49 17.15
C ILE A 51 -20.81 14.40 18.16
N LYS A 52 -22.08 14.69 17.92
CA LYS A 52 -22.91 15.49 18.83
C LYS A 52 -23.17 14.86 20.20
N THR A 53 -22.87 13.59 20.41
CA THR A 53 -22.93 12.94 21.73
C THR A 53 -21.71 13.26 22.62
N PHE A 54 -20.64 13.79 22.02
CA PHE A 54 -19.46 14.23 22.79
C PHE A 54 -19.69 15.61 23.41
N PRO A 55 -18.98 15.96 24.48
CA PRO A 55 -19.02 17.31 25.03
C PRO A 55 -18.64 18.37 24.00
N LYS A 56 -19.30 19.54 24.03
CA LYS A 56 -18.90 20.67 23.18
C LYS A 56 -17.44 21.03 23.44
N ASN A 57 -16.79 21.62 22.46
CA ASN A 57 -15.35 21.94 22.43
C ASN A 57 -14.43 20.73 22.47
N SER A 58 -14.96 19.48 22.30
CA SER A 58 -14.10 18.30 22.14
C SER A 58 -13.25 18.39 20.87
N ASN A 59 -12.04 17.85 20.96
CA ASN A 59 -11.18 17.67 19.79
C ASN A 59 -11.62 16.43 19.03
N ILE A 60 -11.92 16.58 17.74
CA ILE A 60 -12.29 15.51 16.81
C ILE A 60 -11.14 15.35 15.81
N GLY A 61 -10.40 14.26 15.94
CA GLY A 61 -9.23 13.96 15.09
C GLY A 61 -9.63 13.29 13.79
N PHE A 62 -9.04 13.76 12.69
CA PHE A 62 -9.05 13.11 11.40
C PHE A 62 -7.62 13.00 10.88
N GLU A 63 -7.35 12.04 10.02
CA GLU A 63 -6.07 11.95 9.32
C GLU A 63 -6.07 12.95 8.16
N LEU A 64 -5.45 14.11 8.37
CA LEU A 64 -5.44 15.25 7.44
C LEU A 64 -4.05 15.58 6.90
N GLY A 65 -3.02 14.90 7.39
CA GLY A 65 -1.61 15.16 7.08
C GLY A 65 -1.12 14.48 5.81
N MET A 66 0.18 14.60 5.57
CA MET A 66 0.86 13.97 4.44
C MET A 66 0.80 12.45 4.55
N GLU A 67 0.77 11.77 3.39
CA GLU A 67 0.76 10.31 3.27
C GLU A 67 -0.41 9.63 4.01
N THR A 68 -1.55 10.34 4.10
CA THR A 68 -2.80 9.81 4.67
C THR A 68 -3.97 10.03 3.73
N TYR A 69 -5.05 9.28 3.97
CA TYR A 69 -6.26 9.37 3.16
C TYR A 69 -7.48 9.59 4.05
N LEU A 70 -8.13 10.73 3.88
CA LEU A 70 -9.37 11.05 4.59
C LEU A 70 -10.51 10.06 4.29
N ARG A 71 -10.50 9.39 3.14
CA ARG A 71 -11.50 8.43 2.66
C ARG A 71 -12.94 8.95 2.62
N MET A 72 -13.11 10.26 2.52
CA MET A 72 -14.36 10.94 2.17
C MET A 72 -14.06 12.11 1.24
N SER A 73 -15.08 12.63 0.56
CA SER A 73 -14.87 13.82 -0.27
C SER A 73 -14.56 15.04 0.61
N ILE A 74 -13.69 15.93 0.11
CA ILE A 74 -13.37 17.20 0.78
C ILE A 74 -14.66 18.02 1.02
N LYS A 75 -15.60 17.97 0.07
CA LYS A 75 -16.90 18.65 0.19
C LYS A 75 -17.68 18.18 1.43
N GLU A 76 -17.76 16.87 1.65
CA GLU A 76 -18.46 16.31 2.82
C GLU A 76 -17.72 16.65 4.12
N PHE A 77 -16.40 16.57 4.15
CA PHE A 77 -15.61 16.96 5.31
C PHE A 77 -15.83 18.43 5.68
N LEU A 78 -15.77 19.34 4.71
CA LEU A 78 -16.00 20.77 4.94
C LEU A 78 -17.43 21.04 5.42
N LYS A 79 -18.43 20.30 4.91
CA LYS A 79 -19.81 20.37 5.37
C LYS A 79 -19.95 19.91 6.81
N ILE A 80 -19.34 18.78 7.17
CA ILE A 80 -19.32 18.29 8.57
C ILE A 80 -18.70 19.35 9.49
N LYS A 81 -17.57 19.91 9.11
CA LYS A 81 -16.89 20.95 9.90
C LYS A 81 -17.75 22.20 10.04
N LYS A 82 -18.47 22.61 9.00
CA LYS A 82 -19.40 23.73 9.05
C LYS A 82 -20.62 23.46 9.94
N ASP A 83 -21.16 22.22 9.88
CA ASP A 83 -22.36 21.84 10.63
C ASP A 83 -22.07 21.60 12.14
N LEU A 84 -20.80 21.44 12.52
CA LEU A 84 -20.33 21.09 13.85
C LEU A 84 -19.29 22.08 14.38
N GLN A 85 -19.58 23.40 14.25
CA GLN A 85 -18.67 24.49 14.65
C GLN A 85 -18.37 24.51 16.16
N GLU A 86 -19.18 23.85 16.97
CA GLU A 86 -18.97 23.71 18.42
C GLU A 86 -17.90 22.65 18.77
N TYR A 87 -17.23 22.02 17.81
CA TYR A 87 -16.15 21.05 17.98
C TYR A 87 -14.85 21.52 17.32
N ASN A 88 -13.72 21.11 17.87
CA ASN A 88 -12.40 21.41 17.34
C ASN A 88 -11.95 20.28 16.41
N PHE A 89 -11.94 20.51 15.10
CA PHE A 89 -11.41 19.56 14.12
C PHE A 89 -9.89 19.69 14.03
N ILE A 90 -9.17 18.64 14.42
CA ILE A 90 -7.71 18.61 14.47
C ILE A 90 -7.14 17.49 13.59
N ASP A 91 -5.89 17.65 13.18
CA ASP A 91 -5.14 16.58 12.52
C ASP A 91 -4.64 15.55 13.55
N SER A 92 -5.01 14.29 13.34
CA SER A 92 -4.59 13.15 14.16
C SER A 92 -3.56 12.26 13.48
N THR A 93 -3.02 12.64 12.34
CA THR A 93 -2.06 11.87 11.54
C THR A 93 -0.91 11.34 12.39
N ASN A 94 -0.31 12.17 13.24
CA ASN A 94 0.81 11.76 14.08
C ASN A 94 0.45 10.67 15.10
N ILE A 95 -0.79 10.60 15.57
CA ILE A 95 -1.25 9.54 16.49
C ILE A 95 -1.24 8.20 15.74
N VAL A 96 -1.82 8.15 14.55
CA VAL A 96 -1.87 6.94 13.72
C VAL A 96 -0.47 6.53 13.29
N TRP A 97 0.35 7.48 12.83
CA TRP A 97 1.74 7.21 12.44
C TRP A 97 2.60 6.68 13.57
N SER A 98 2.47 7.22 14.80
CA SER A 98 3.26 6.75 15.94
C SER A 98 3.00 5.27 16.26
N LEU A 99 1.76 4.81 16.07
CA LEU A 99 1.39 3.40 16.24
C LEU A 99 1.89 2.54 15.05
N ARG A 100 1.73 3.02 13.82
CA ARG A 100 2.09 2.27 12.60
C ARG A 100 3.60 2.15 12.37
N LYS A 101 4.40 3.10 12.86
CA LYS A 101 5.87 3.08 12.70
C LYS A 101 6.51 1.93 13.46
N ILE A 102 6.00 1.57 14.62
CA ILE A 102 6.53 0.49 15.47
C ILE A 102 5.61 -0.71 15.31
N LYS A 103 6.12 -1.76 14.66
CA LYS A 103 5.37 -2.98 14.37
C LYS A 103 5.41 -3.93 15.56
N SER A 104 4.30 -4.59 15.83
CA SER A 104 4.24 -5.74 16.74
C SER A 104 4.87 -6.98 16.09
N ASP A 105 5.17 -8.00 16.89
CA ASP A 105 5.73 -9.27 16.40
C ASP A 105 4.85 -9.96 15.35
N LEU A 106 3.52 -9.84 15.48
CA LEU A 106 2.58 -10.41 14.51
C LEU A 106 2.63 -9.66 13.17
N GLU A 107 2.76 -8.34 13.21
CA GLU A 107 2.92 -7.51 12.02
C GLU A 107 4.24 -7.79 11.31
N ILE A 108 5.33 -7.93 12.07
CA ILE A 108 6.65 -8.31 11.56
C ILE A 108 6.56 -9.65 10.83
N LYS A 109 5.93 -10.68 11.42
CA LYS A 109 5.74 -11.99 10.78
C LYS A 109 4.99 -11.92 9.45
N ASN A 110 4.00 -11.04 9.31
CA ASN A 110 3.30 -10.85 8.06
C ASN A 110 4.20 -10.18 7.01
N ILE A 111 5.00 -9.18 7.41
CA ILE A 111 5.98 -8.53 6.54
C ILE A 111 7.06 -9.53 6.09
N GLU A 112 7.63 -10.30 6.99
CA GLU A 112 8.61 -11.35 6.68
C GLU A 112 8.05 -12.36 5.68
N LYS A 113 6.78 -12.75 5.84
CA LYS A 113 6.14 -13.72 4.95
C LYS A 113 5.97 -13.16 3.54
N VAL A 114 5.47 -11.93 3.37
CA VAL A 114 5.33 -11.32 2.04
C VAL A 114 6.69 -11.06 1.40
N CYS A 115 7.70 -10.64 2.16
CA CYS A 115 9.08 -10.48 1.70
C CYS A 115 9.67 -11.82 1.22
N SER A 116 9.47 -12.90 1.99
CA SER A 116 9.95 -14.24 1.62
C SER A 116 9.31 -14.74 0.32
N ILE A 117 8.00 -14.56 0.15
CA ILE A 117 7.30 -14.93 -1.09
C ILE A 117 7.87 -14.15 -2.27
N THR A 118 7.97 -12.83 -2.14
CA THR A 118 8.44 -11.96 -3.24
C THR A 118 9.90 -12.26 -3.61
N SER A 119 10.76 -12.45 -2.63
CA SER A 119 12.16 -12.86 -2.84
C SER A 119 12.27 -14.20 -3.57
N LYS A 120 11.47 -15.21 -3.15
CA LYS A 120 11.42 -16.50 -3.84
C LYS A 120 11.00 -16.38 -5.30
N VAL A 121 10.00 -15.53 -5.60
CA VAL A 121 9.54 -15.31 -6.96
C VAL A 121 10.62 -14.65 -7.80
N PHE A 122 11.33 -13.63 -7.29
CA PHE A 122 12.47 -13.03 -7.97
C PHE A 122 13.58 -14.02 -8.26
N ASN A 123 13.95 -14.86 -7.28
CA ASN A 123 15.01 -15.86 -7.44
C ASN A 123 14.67 -16.91 -8.52
N ASN A 124 13.39 -17.23 -8.68
CA ASN A 124 12.93 -18.20 -9.69
C ASN A 124 12.69 -17.59 -11.08
N LEU A 125 12.60 -16.26 -11.17
CA LEU A 125 12.23 -15.58 -12.42
C LEU A 125 13.23 -15.83 -13.52
N ILE A 126 14.53 -15.78 -13.22
CA ILE A 126 15.60 -15.96 -14.22
C ILE A 126 15.51 -17.30 -14.97
N ASN A 127 14.93 -18.32 -14.36
CA ASN A 127 14.72 -19.63 -14.98
C ASN A 127 13.50 -19.67 -15.90
N LYS A 128 12.71 -18.60 -15.95
CA LYS A 128 11.43 -18.53 -16.69
C LYS A 128 11.43 -17.51 -17.81
N ILE A 129 12.45 -16.68 -17.87
CA ILE A 129 12.56 -15.60 -18.85
C ILE A 129 13.75 -15.83 -19.78
N SER A 130 13.63 -15.37 -21.01
CA SER A 130 14.63 -15.53 -22.05
C SER A 130 14.63 -14.33 -23.01
N LEU A 131 15.72 -14.20 -23.76
CA LEU A 131 15.81 -13.22 -24.85
C LEU A 131 14.64 -13.39 -25.83
N GLY A 132 14.13 -12.28 -26.34
CA GLY A 132 12.99 -12.22 -27.25
C GLY A 132 11.62 -12.17 -26.55
N MET A 133 11.51 -12.42 -25.25
CA MET A 133 10.28 -12.17 -24.51
C MET A 133 10.06 -10.67 -24.32
N SER A 134 8.80 -10.23 -24.36
CA SER A 134 8.46 -8.83 -24.08
C SER A 134 8.44 -8.53 -22.57
N GLU A 135 8.64 -7.27 -22.22
CA GLU A 135 8.48 -6.80 -20.84
C GLU A 135 7.09 -7.18 -20.28
N ARG A 136 6.04 -7.12 -21.12
CA ARG A 136 4.68 -7.50 -20.74
C ARG A 136 4.54 -9.00 -20.46
N GLU A 137 5.16 -9.86 -21.28
CA GLU A 137 5.17 -11.31 -21.04
C GLU A 137 5.89 -11.65 -19.73
N ILE A 138 7.05 -11.02 -19.50
CA ILE A 138 7.85 -11.18 -18.26
C ILE A 138 7.06 -10.73 -17.04
N ALA A 139 6.48 -9.53 -17.09
CA ALA A 139 5.66 -9.00 -15.99
C ALA A 139 4.43 -9.89 -15.72
N THR A 140 3.85 -10.51 -16.75
CA THR A 140 2.72 -11.43 -16.61
C THR A 140 3.13 -12.71 -15.88
N ILE A 141 4.29 -13.28 -16.21
CA ILE A 141 4.86 -14.46 -15.54
C ILE A 141 5.09 -14.13 -14.06
N PHE A 142 5.73 -12.99 -13.80
CA PHE A 142 6.05 -12.55 -12.46
C PHE A 142 4.79 -12.35 -11.58
N LYS A 143 3.76 -11.68 -12.12
CA LYS A 143 2.47 -11.50 -11.43
C LYS A 143 1.79 -12.82 -11.11
N LYS A 144 1.76 -13.76 -12.08
CA LYS A 144 1.19 -15.10 -11.87
C LYS A 144 1.91 -15.84 -10.75
N ASP A 145 3.23 -15.76 -10.70
CA ASP A 145 4.03 -16.41 -9.67
C ASP A 145 3.78 -15.82 -8.29
N LEU A 146 3.66 -14.50 -8.16
CA LEU A 146 3.32 -13.84 -6.89
C LEU A 146 1.97 -14.34 -6.36
N ILE A 147 0.94 -14.33 -7.20
CA ILE A 147 -0.41 -14.79 -6.84
C ILE A 147 -0.40 -16.28 -6.48
N ASN A 148 0.25 -17.12 -7.28
CA ASN A 148 0.34 -18.56 -7.03
C ASN A 148 1.11 -18.90 -5.73
N ASN A 149 1.99 -18.03 -5.25
CA ASN A 149 2.68 -18.17 -3.97
C ASN A 149 1.94 -17.51 -2.80
N GLY A 150 0.75 -16.95 -3.01
CA GLY A 150 -0.17 -16.54 -1.96
C GLY A 150 -0.13 -15.04 -1.62
N VAL A 151 0.35 -14.18 -2.52
CA VAL A 151 0.21 -12.72 -2.40
C VAL A 151 -1.26 -12.35 -2.61
N ASP A 152 -1.81 -11.48 -1.74
CA ASP A 152 -3.21 -11.03 -1.85
C ASP A 152 -3.39 -10.03 -3.00
N TYR A 153 -2.50 -9.00 -3.04
CA TYR A 153 -2.56 -7.96 -4.07
C TYR A 153 -1.17 -7.53 -4.51
N ILE A 154 -1.06 -7.22 -5.79
CA ILE A 154 0.10 -6.55 -6.39
C ILE A 154 -0.29 -5.10 -6.58
N MET A 155 0.22 -4.22 -5.73
CA MET A 155 -0.16 -2.81 -5.68
C MET A 155 0.37 -2.04 -6.89
N TYR A 156 1.58 -2.36 -7.31
CA TYR A 156 2.19 -1.87 -8.55
C TYR A 156 3.21 -2.88 -9.07
N LEU A 157 3.54 -2.76 -10.34
CA LEU A 157 4.63 -3.47 -10.98
C LEU A 157 5.14 -2.64 -12.15
N SER A 158 6.36 -2.12 -12.01
CA SER A 158 7.14 -1.55 -13.10
C SER A 158 8.04 -2.62 -13.71
N CYS A 159 8.18 -2.60 -15.03
CA CYS A 159 9.07 -3.50 -15.73
C CYS A 159 9.60 -2.78 -16.97
N ALA A 160 10.90 -2.56 -17.01
CA ALA A 160 11.57 -1.90 -18.12
C ALA A 160 12.88 -2.59 -18.45
N SER A 161 13.26 -2.51 -19.71
CA SER A 161 14.54 -3.04 -20.18
C SER A 161 15.25 -2.05 -21.12
N GLY A 162 16.56 -2.13 -21.17
CA GLY A 162 17.35 -1.31 -22.08
C GLY A 162 18.78 -1.79 -22.20
N ILE A 163 19.37 -1.53 -23.39
CA ILE A 163 20.76 -1.88 -23.67
C ILE A 163 21.68 -1.09 -22.73
N ASN A 164 22.48 -1.81 -21.96
CA ASN A 164 23.38 -1.25 -20.95
C ASN A 164 22.70 -0.42 -19.85
N GLY A 165 21.38 -0.50 -19.72
CA GLY A 165 20.58 0.19 -18.74
C GLY A 165 19.22 0.62 -19.25
N TYR A 166 18.42 1.19 -18.40
CA TYR A 166 17.07 1.71 -18.69
C TYR A 166 17.01 3.20 -18.29
N ASN A 167 16.13 3.95 -18.94
CA ASN A 167 15.96 5.40 -18.71
C ASN A 167 14.66 5.76 -17.97
N GLN A 168 13.83 4.75 -17.65
CA GLN A 168 12.59 4.91 -16.89
C GLN A 168 12.51 3.81 -15.83
N ILE A 169 12.19 4.20 -14.59
CA ILE A 169 11.99 3.27 -13.47
C ILE A 169 10.49 3.04 -13.26
N ILE A 170 9.72 4.13 -13.24
CA ILE A 170 8.26 4.07 -13.04
C ILE A 170 7.59 4.03 -14.40
N CYS A 171 7.28 2.83 -14.89
CA CYS A 171 6.65 2.62 -16.19
C CYS A 171 5.85 1.33 -16.23
N ASN A 172 4.86 1.29 -17.10
CA ASN A 172 4.13 0.06 -17.38
C ASN A 172 4.98 -0.83 -18.32
N PRO A 173 4.92 -2.16 -18.15
CA PRO A 173 5.53 -3.11 -19.09
C PRO A 173 5.05 -2.89 -20.52
N SER A 174 5.98 -2.82 -21.45
CA SER A 174 5.73 -2.59 -22.88
C SER A 174 5.87 -3.87 -23.70
N GLU A 175 5.66 -3.75 -25.02
CA GLU A 175 5.92 -4.83 -25.98
C GLU A 175 7.40 -4.90 -26.44
N LYS A 176 8.26 -4.08 -25.85
CA LYS A 176 9.71 -4.15 -26.11
C LYS A 176 10.22 -5.54 -25.78
N LYS A 177 10.95 -6.12 -26.72
CA LYS A 177 11.56 -7.44 -26.57
C LYS A 177 12.92 -7.32 -25.87
N LEU A 178 13.18 -8.23 -24.95
CA LEU A 178 14.45 -8.36 -24.25
C LEU A 178 15.54 -8.79 -25.23
N GLY A 179 16.60 -7.99 -25.34
CA GLY A 179 17.72 -8.19 -26.27
C GLY A 179 19.03 -8.54 -25.56
N ASP A 180 20.06 -8.88 -26.35
CA ASP A 180 21.43 -9.04 -25.87
C ASP A 180 21.99 -7.71 -25.37
N GLY A 181 22.61 -7.69 -24.20
CA GLY A 181 23.12 -6.49 -23.54
C GLY A 181 22.06 -5.68 -22.78
N ASP A 182 20.82 -6.14 -22.73
CA ASP A 182 19.77 -5.47 -21.95
C ASP A 182 19.95 -5.68 -20.44
N ILE A 183 19.68 -4.61 -19.69
CA ILE A 183 19.38 -4.66 -18.27
C ILE A 183 17.87 -4.57 -18.09
N LEU A 184 17.29 -5.55 -17.43
CA LEU A 184 15.88 -5.58 -17.03
C LEU A 184 15.77 -5.16 -15.57
N ILE A 185 14.91 -4.18 -15.27
CA ILE A 185 14.45 -3.90 -13.91
C ILE A 185 13.01 -4.39 -13.74
N ILE A 186 12.72 -4.98 -12.59
CA ILE A 186 11.37 -5.20 -12.09
C ILE A 186 11.31 -4.60 -10.70
N ASP A 187 10.36 -3.69 -10.53
CA ASP A 187 10.06 -3.02 -9.28
C ASP A 187 8.59 -3.29 -8.93
N THR A 188 8.33 -3.80 -7.74
CA THR A 188 6.99 -4.24 -7.34
C THR A 188 6.71 -4.05 -5.86
N GLY A 189 5.47 -3.64 -5.58
CA GLY A 189 4.90 -3.67 -4.26
C GLY A 189 3.79 -4.72 -4.14
N SER A 190 3.92 -5.60 -3.17
CA SER A 190 2.96 -6.70 -2.93
C SER A 190 2.45 -6.69 -1.51
N THR A 191 1.23 -7.18 -1.28
CA THR A 191 0.63 -7.25 0.05
C THR A 191 0.18 -8.66 0.43
N LEU A 192 0.29 -8.97 1.70
CA LEU A 192 -0.27 -10.17 2.33
C LEU A 192 -0.85 -9.80 3.70
N ASN A 193 -2.11 -10.17 3.95
CA ASN A 193 -2.83 -9.82 5.18
C ASN A 193 -2.79 -8.31 5.51
N GLY A 194 -2.78 -7.45 4.48
CA GLY A 194 -2.71 -6.00 4.62
C GLY A 194 -1.31 -5.42 4.88
N TYR A 195 -0.25 -6.25 4.92
CA TYR A 195 1.13 -5.83 5.10
C TYR A 195 1.88 -5.82 3.77
N PHE A 196 2.70 -4.80 3.58
CA PHE A 196 3.32 -4.46 2.32
C PHE A 196 4.80 -4.81 2.30
N CYS A 197 5.29 -5.28 1.14
CA CYS A 197 6.71 -5.30 0.81
C CYS A 197 6.97 -4.54 -0.47
N ASP A 198 8.18 -4.02 -0.58
CA ASP A 198 8.67 -3.23 -1.70
C ASP A 198 10.01 -3.80 -2.15
N PHE A 199 10.10 -4.22 -3.40
CA PHE A 199 11.27 -4.91 -3.95
C PHE A 199 11.55 -4.45 -5.36
N ASP A 200 12.79 -4.07 -5.63
CA ASP A 200 13.32 -4.01 -6.98
C ASP A 200 14.47 -4.99 -7.20
N ARG A 201 14.65 -5.44 -8.43
CA ARG A 201 15.79 -6.26 -8.85
C ARG A 201 16.15 -5.97 -10.29
N ASN A 202 17.46 -5.98 -10.53
CA ASN A 202 18.05 -5.83 -11.84
C ASN A 202 18.61 -7.16 -12.33
N PHE A 203 18.41 -7.44 -13.63
CA PHE A 203 18.91 -8.63 -14.31
C PHE A 203 19.63 -8.22 -15.58
N GLY A 204 20.86 -8.71 -15.78
CA GLY A 204 21.61 -8.52 -17.03
C GLY A 204 21.42 -9.72 -17.98
N PHE A 205 21.21 -9.45 -19.25
CA PHE A 205 21.02 -10.47 -20.29
C PHE A 205 22.08 -10.39 -21.38
N GLY A 206 22.79 -11.51 -21.59
CA GLY A 206 23.84 -11.58 -22.61
C GLY A 206 25.08 -10.79 -22.26
N ASN A 207 25.61 -10.01 -23.22
CA ASN A 207 26.89 -9.31 -23.12
C ASN A 207 26.71 -7.92 -22.49
N ILE A 208 26.85 -7.83 -21.16
CA ILE A 208 26.78 -6.57 -20.42
C ILE A 208 28.15 -5.89 -20.44
N ASN A 209 28.19 -4.60 -20.79
CA ASN A 209 29.43 -3.85 -20.80
C ASN A 209 29.99 -3.59 -19.39
N GLN A 210 31.31 -3.42 -19.31
CA GLN A 210 32.02 -3.24 -18.04
C GLN A 210 31.57 -1.98 -17.28
N LYS A 211 31.26 -0.89 -17.98
CA LYS A 211 30.79 0.36 -17.35
C LYS A 211 29.47 0.15 -16.58
N THR A 212 28.56 -0.64 -17.12
CA THR A 212 27.29 -0.99 -16.47
C THR A 212 27.51 -1.87 -15.24
N LEU A 213 28.40 -2.87 -15.34
CA LEU A 213 28.77 -3.73 -14.20
C LEU A 213 29.43 -2.91 -13.08
N ASP A 214 30.33 -1.99 -13.43
CA ASP A 214 30.98 -1.10 -12.46
C ASP A 214 29.97 -0.17 -11.76
N ALA A 215 29.01 0.36 -12.50
CA ALA A 215 27.94 1.18 -11.94
C ALA A 215 27.06 0.39 -10.96
N TYR A 216 26.66 -0.83 -11.33
CA TYR A 216 25.91 -1.73 -10.46
C TYR A 216 26.69 -2.05 -9.17
N ASN A 217 27.95 -2.41 -9.27
CA ASN A 217 28.79 -2.72 -8.11
C ASN A 217 28.97 -1.52 -7.17
N LYS A 218 29.09 -0.31 -7.72
CA LYS A 218 29.14 0.91 -6.90
C LYS A 218 27.83 1.13 -6.13
N LEU A 219 26.68 0.95 -6.81
CA LEU A 219 25.38 1.09 -6.19
C LEU A 219 25.18 0.03 -5.10
N TRP A 220 25.49 -1.23 -5.39
CA TRP A 220 25.44 -2.33 -4.43
C TRP A 220 26.25 -2.03 -3.17
N ASN A 221 27.52 -1.64 -3.34
CA ASN A 221 28.41 -1.30 -2.22
C ASN A 221 27.88 -0.11 -1.39
N ALA A 222 27.23 0.87 -2.03
CA ALA A 222 26.63 1.99 -1.31
C ALA A 222 25.42 1.53 -0.49
N THR A 223 24.59 0.63 -1.03
CA THR A 223 23.43 0.04 -0.33
C THR A 223 23.88 -0.76 0.89
N GLU A 224 24.88 -1.66 0.73
CA GLU A 224 25.42 -2.45 1.84
C GLU A 224 25.97 -1.56 2.97
N LYS A 225 26.72 -0.53 2.63
CA LYS A 225 27.24 0.42 3.64
C LYS A 225 26.15 1.18 4.38
N THR A 226 25.01 1.42 3.73
CA THR A 226 23.87 2.10 4.38
C THR A 226 23.19 1.21 5.43
N LEU A 227 23.28 -0.10 5.29
CA LEU A 227 22.74 -1.07 6.26
C LEU A 227 23.61 -1.20 7.52
N GLU A 228 24.86 -0.72 7.47
CA GLU A 228 25.80 -0.78 8.61
C GLU A 228 25.64 0.43 9.56
N ILE A 229 24.85 1.45 9.19
CA ILE A 229 24.62 2.68 9.96
C ILE A 229 23.33 2.56 10.77
#